data_2b3cf3f8c21f1a1968cfff81d7c27ff8
#
_entry.id   2b3cf3f8c21f1a1968cfff81d7c27ff8
#
_cell.length_a   1.000
_cell.length_b   1.000
_cell.length_c   1.000
_cell.angle_alpha   90.00
_cell.angle_beta   90.00
_cell.angle_gamma   90.00
#
_symmetry.space_group_name_H-M   'P 1'
#
loop_
_entity.id
_entity.type
_entity.pdbx_description
1 polymer ?
#
loop_
_entity_poly.entity_id
_entity_poly.type
_entity_poly.pdbx_seq_one_letter_code
_entity_poly.pdbx_strand_id
1 'polypeptide(L)'
;MQEELFNRYFILIWFSMLWLMLIQNLMCSGIPLFFASRGFSTSFAGLLGLPFALFGILARTTGGYLMDRFGRRVIMILGPLLMGIASLLFLLLPFAPLMLLFRGLHGAGFSIGQAGSSTATIDVTPREKSSLGVGIFWVSTALAIAVAGWLIEILGSGGTYDRIFYFSFAFLFLSADCEPLLAADEVYS
;
A
#
# COMPACT_ATOMS: atom_id res chain seq x y z
N MET A 1 -7.48 -22.41 18.19
CA MET A 1 -7.23 -20.96 18.32
C MET A 1 -7.90 -20.11 17.22
N GLN A 2 -8.84 -20.65 16.42
CA GLN A 2 -9.50 -19.94 15.32
C GLN A 2 -10.95 -19.55 15.60
N GLU A 3 -11.39 -19.57 16.84
CA GLU A 3 -12.81 -19.30 17.19
C GLU A 3 -13.13 -17.80 17.24
N GLU A 4 -12.13 -16.93 17.41
CA GLU A 4 -12.33 -15.49 17.51
C GLU A 4 -11.92 -14.78 16.22
N LEU A 5 -12.84 -13.96 15.68
CA LEU A 5 -12.58 -13.11 14.51
C LEU A 5 -11.42 -12.13 14.76
N PHE A 6 -11.40 -11.52 15.94
CA PHE A 6 -10.38 -10.54 16.34
C PHE A 6 -9.16 -11.20 17.01
N ASN A 7 -8.58 -12.21 16.35
CA ASN A 7 -7.29 -12.72 16.79
C ASN A 7 -6.15 -11.73 16.47
N ARG A 8 -4.99 -11.92 17.12
CA ARG A 8 -3.84 -11.02 16.95
C ARG A 8 -3.38 -10.87 15.49
N TYR A 9 -3.48 -11.92 14.72
CA TYR A 9 -3.05 -11.94 13.31
C TYR A 9 -3.99 -11.11 12.44
N PHE A 10 -5.29 -11.26 12.62
CA PHE A 10 -6.29 -10.45 11.95
C PHE A 10 -6.09 -8.95 12.21
N ILE A 11 -5.84 -8.58 13.47
CA ILE A 11 -5.60 -7.19 13.88
C ILE A 11 -4.35 -6.64 13.19
N LEU A 12 -3.25 -7.41 13.18
CA LEU A 12 -2.00 -6.98 12.53
C LEU A 12 -2.16 -6.81 11.02
N ILE A 13 -2.82 -7.77 10.34
CA ILE A 13 -3.11 -7.68 8.90
C ILE A 13 -3.99 -6.46 8.63
N TRP A 14 -4.98 -6.19 9.47
CA TRP A 14 -5.86 -5.05 9.35
C TRP A 14 -5.10 -3.72 9.43
N PHE A 15 -4.17 -3.59 10.38
CA PHE A 15 -3.30 -2.40 10.48
C PHE A 15 -2.33 -2.31 9.30
N SER A 16 -1.73 -3.40 8.87
CA SER A 16 -0.86 -3.42 7.68
C SER A 16 -1.60 -2.90 6.45
N MET A 17 -2.84 -3.35 6.24
CA MET A 17 -3.69 -2.87 5.15
C MET A 17 -4.07 -1.39 5.31
N LEU A 18 -4.36 -0.93 6.53
CA LEU A 18 -4.64 0.48 6.82
C LEU A 18 -3.46 1.36 6.35
N TRP A 19 -2.24 0.98 6.73
CA TRP A 19 -1.04 1.72 6.35
C TRP A 19 -0.77 1.68 4.84
N LEU A 20 -0.90 0.52 4.22
CA LEU A 20 -0.77 0.36 2.78
C LEU A 20 -1.72 1.28 2.02
N MET A 21 -2.98 1.31 2.43
CA MET A 21 -4.03 2.15 1.84
C MET A 21 -3.79 3.64 2.12
N LEU A 22 -3.28 3.98 3.30
CA LEU A 22 -2.95 5.36 3.64
C LEU A 22 -1.87 5.91 2.72
N ILE A 23 -0.76 5.19 2.54
CA ILE A 23 0.32 5.55 1.63
C ILE A 23 -0.21 5.68 0.20
N GLN A 24 -1.01 4.71 -0.24
CA GLN A 24 -1.60 4.72 -1.58
C GLN A 24 -2.44 5.98 -1.82
N ASN A 25 -3.32 6.34 -0.88
CA ASN A 25 -4.20 7.50 -1.02
C ASN A 25 -3.44 8.82 -0.92
N LEU A 26 -2.44 8.90 -0.02
CA LEU A 26 -1.53 10.04 0.07
C LEU A 26 -0.80 10.29 -1.26
N MET A 27 -0.25 9.23 -1.87
CA MET A 27 0.45 9.33 -3.14
C MET A 27 -0.49 9.60 -4.31
N CYS A 28 -1.69 9.03 -4.31
CA CYS A 28 -2.69 9.24 -5.36
C CYS A 28 -3.12 10.70 -5.46
N SER A 29 -3.34 11.35 -4.33
CA SER A 29 -3.74 12.76 -4.27
C SER A 29 -2.54 13.72 -4.21
N GLY A 30 -1.45 13.32 -3.57
CA GLY A 30 -0.26 14.15 -3.39
C GLY A 30 0.55 14.35 -4.67
N ILE A 31 0.67 13.33 -5.51
CA ILE A 31 1.44 13.42 -6.77
C ILE A 31 0.89 14.53 -7.70
N PRO A 32 -0.41 14.60 -8.02
CA PRO A 32 -0.94 15.70 -8.83
C PRO A 32 -0.69 17.08 -8.24
N LEU A 33 -0.86 17.23 -6.94
CA LEU A 33 -0.61 18.50 -6.22
C LEU A 33 0.87 18.90 -6.27
N PHE A 34 1.77 17.95 -6.06
CA PHE A 34 3.22 18.16 -6.16
C PHE A 34 3.61 18.63 -7.57
N PHE A 35 3.10 18.01 -8.61
CA PHE A 35 3.40 18.41 -9.99
C PHE A 35 2.78 19.77 -10.34
N ALA A 36 1.56 20.03 -9.91
CA ALA A 36 0.92 21.32 -10.09
C ALA A 36 1.72 22.45 -9.43
N SER A 37 2.23 22.24 -8.21
CA SER A 37 3.06 23.21 -7.50
C SER A 37 4.40 23.49 -8.18
N ARG A 38 4.87 22.57 -9.03
CA ARG A 38 6.11 22.72 -9.82
C ARG A 38 5.87 23.16 -11.27
N GLY A 39 4.64 23.55 -11.61
CA GLY A 39 4.30 24.08 -12.94
C GLY A 39 4.10 23.01 -14.01
N PHE A 40 4.01 21.74 -13.67
CA PHE A 40 3.66 20.68 -14.62
C PHE A 40 2.16 20.70 -14.94
N SER A 41 1.82 20.28 -16.17
CA SER A 41 0.42 20.22 -16.56
C SER A 41 -0.35 19.13 -15.81
N THR A 42 -1.64 19.37 -15.58
CA THR A 42 -2.55 18.37 -14.98
C THR A 42 -2.68 17.13 -15.87
N SER A 43 -2.51 17.25 -17.17
CA SER A 43 -2.48 16.13 -18.12
C SER A 43 -1.31 15.20 -17.87
N PHE A 44 -0.12 15.72 -17.53
CA PHE A 44 1.04 14.90 -17.16
C PHE A 44 0.77 14.14 -15.87
N ALA A 45 0.19 14.79 -14.87
CA ALA A 45 -0.17 14.14 -13.61
C ALA A 45 -1.18 12.99 -13.83
N GLY A 46 -2.15 13.18 -14.73
CA GLY A 46 -3.10 12.12 -15.13
C GLY A 46 -2.43 10.95 -15.85
N LEU A 47 -1.42 11.22 -16.68
CA LEU A 47 -0.68 10.19 -17.41
C LEU A 47 0.04 9.20 -16.45
N LEU A 48 0.43 9.64 -15.26
CA LEU A 48 1.05 8.78 -14.24
C LEU A 48 0.11 7.67 -13.73
N GLY A 49 -1.19 7.77 -13.95
CA GLY A 49 -2.14 6.70 -13.66
C GLY A 49 -1.96 5.45 -14.52
N LEU A 50 -1.51 5.60 -15.77
CA LEU A 50 -1.33 4.48 -16.70
C LEU A 50 -0.26 3.48 -16.25
N PRO A 51 1.01 3.86 -15.97
CA PRO A 51 2.00 2.92 -15.50
C PRO A 51 1.63 2.30 -14.15
N PHE A 52 0.98 3.05 -13.25
CA PHE A 52 0.45 2.50 -12.00
C PHE A 52 -0.51 1.33 -12.27
N ALA A 53 -1.47 1.51 -13.17
CA ALA A 53 -2.44 0.47 -13.50
C ALA A 53 -1.79 -0.73 -14.21
N LEU A 54 -0.95 -0.48 -15.23
CA LEU A 54 -0.30 -1.53 -16.01
C LEU A 54 0.61 -2.41 -15.14
N PHE A 55 1.51 -1.80 -14.38
CA PHE A 55 2.40 -2.54 -13.49
C PHE A 55 1.63 -3.22 -12.36
N GLY A 56 0.55 -2.59 -11.88
CA GLY A 56 -0.35 -3.18 -10.89
C GLY A 56 -1.02 -4.46 -11.40
N ILE A 57 -1.53 -4.47 -12.63
CA ILE A 57 -2.12 -5.66 -13.25
C ILE A 57 -1.07 -6.77 -13.41
N LEU A 58 0.10 -6.45 -13.98
CA LEU A 58 1.19 -7.41 -14.16
C LEU A 58 1.67 -7.98 -12.82
N ALA A 59 1.82 -7.13 -11.82
CA ALA A 59 2.26 -7.54 -10.49
C ALA A 59 1.20 -8.40 -9.77
N ARG A 60 -0.09 -8.15 -9.96
CA ARG A 60 -1.16 -8.95 -9.36
C ARG A 60 -1.21 -10.36 -9.95
N THR A 61 -1.03 -10.50 -11.26
CA THR A 61 -0.99 -11.83 -11.90
C THR A 61 0.24 -12.64 -11.49
N THR A 62 1.41 -12.00 -11.41
CA THR A 62 2.65 -12.65 -10.94
C THR A 62 2.67 -12.83 -9.42
N GLY A 63 2.01 -11.95 -8.68
CA GLY A 63 1.93 -11.96 -7.21
C GLY A 63 1.30 -13.23 -6.67
N GLY A 64 0.27 -13.78 -7.32
CA GLY A 64 -0.32 -15.09 -6.97
C GLY A 64 0.74 -16.19 -7.01
N TYR A 65 1.46 -16.33 -8.11
CA TYR A 65 2.54 -17.30 -8.24
C TYR A 65 3.66 -17.10 -7.20
N LEU A 66 4.01 -15.85 -6.91
CA LEU A 66 5.01 -15.54 -5.89
C LEU A 66 4.53 -15.90 -4.48
N MET A 67 3.25 -15.66 -4.17
CA MET A 67 2.64 -16.08 -2.89
C MET A 67 2.68 -17.59 -2.69
N ASP A 68 2.38 -18.35 -3.75
CA ASP A 68 2.41 -19.81 -3.70
C ASP A 68 3.84 -20.35 -3.51
N ARG A 69 4.85 -19.65 -4.06
CA ARG A 69 6.24 -20.08 -4.02
C ARG A 69 7.00 -19.64 -2.77
N PHE A 70 6.79 -18.40 -2.32
CA PHE A 70 7.57 -17.75 -1.25
C PHE A 70 6.76 -17.47 0.01
N GLY A 71 5.47 -17.78 -0.01
CA GLY A 71 4.56 -17.51 1.08
C GLY A 71 4.01 -16.07 1.08
N ARG A 72 2.91 -15.89 1.79
CA ARG A 72 2.17 -14.61 1.85
C ARG A 72 2.96 -13.51 2.52
N ARG A 73 3.74 -13.86 3.54
CA ARG A 73 4.57 -12.94 4.32
C ARG A 73 5.54 -12.15 3.44
N VAL A 74 6.28 -12.85 2.56
CA VAL A 74 7.25 -12.20 1.68
C VAL A 74 6.58 -11.16 0.80
N ILE A 75 5.39 -11.46 0.29
CA ILE A 75 4.62 -10.56 -0.57
C ILE A 75 4.08 -9.36 0.19
N MET A 76 3.62 -9.55 1.41
CA MET A 76 3.17 -8.48 2.28
C MET A 76 4.31 -7.50 2.63
N ILE A 77 5.55 -7.98 2.79
CA ILE A 77 6.75 -7.15 3.01
C ILE A 77 7.18 -6.44 1.72
N LEU A 78 7.24 -7.17 0.61
CA LEU A 78 7.69 -6.61 -0.67
C LEU A 78 6.78 -5.50 -1.20
N GLY A 79 5.48 -5.60 -0.97
CA GLY A 79 4.51 -4.59 -1.42
C GLY A 79 4.82 -3.21 -0.86
N PRO A 80 4.74 -3.00 0.47
CA PRO A 80 5.07 -1.74 1.12
C PRO A 80 6.51 -1.27 0.84
N LEU A 81 7.47 -2.21 0.77
CA LEU A 81 8.87 -1.90 0.47
C LEU A 81 9.01 -1.23 -0.92
N LEU A 82 8.41 -1.81 -1.94
CA LEU A 82 8.40 -1.23 -3.28
C LEU A 82 7.70 0.13 -3.33
N MET A 83 6.59 0.28 -2.61
CA MET A 83 5.87 1.56 -2.52
C MET A 83 6.72 2.64 -1.85
N GLY A 84 7.37 2.33 -0.72
CA GLY A 84 8.20 3.27 0.02
C GLY A 84 9.43 3.70 -0.78
N ILE A 85 10.13 2.75 -1.41
CA ILE A 85 11.27 3.04 -2.29
C ILE A 85 10.81 3.92 -3.46
N ALA A 86 9.72 3.59 -4.13
CA ALA A 86 9.19 4.37 -5.22
C ALA A 86 8.83 5.80 -4.78
N SER A 87 8.25 5.97 -3.59
CA SER A 87 7.93 7.29 -3.02
C SER A 87 9.18 8.14 -2.84
N LEU A 88 10.27 7.56 -2.31
CA LEU A 88 11.53 8.26 -2.12
C LEU A 88 12.18 8.63 -3.48
N LEU A 89 12.15 7.72 -4.45
CA LEU A 89 12.70 7.95 -5.77
C LEU A 89 11.98 9.08 -6.53
N PHE A 90 10.68 9.26 -6.33
CA PHE A 90 9.95 10.41 -6.87
C PHE A 90 10.54 11.74 -6.43
N LEU A 91 10.98 11.82 -5.17
CA LEU A 91 11.54 13.04 -4.61
C LEU A 91 12.98 13.29 -5.06
N LEU A 92 13.81 12.24 -5.07
CA LEU A 92 15.25 12.35 -5.34
C LEU A 92 15.58 12.52 -6.82
N LEU A 93 14.76 11.95 -7.71
CA LEU A 93 15.03 11.90 -9.15
C LEU A 93 13.83 12.41 -9.96
N PRO A 94 13.56 13.74 -9.94
CA PRO A 94 12.38 14.32 -10.59
C PRO A 94 12.54 14.45 -12.12
N PHE A 95 12.88 13.36 -12.78
CA PHE A 95 13.01 13.27 -14.24
C PHE A 95 11.80 12.53 -14.84
N ALA A 96 11.08 13.17 -15.75
CA ALA A 96 9.77 12.73 -16.22
C ALA A 96 9.68 11.23 -16.65
N PRO A 97 10.60 10.67 -17.46
CA PRO A 97 10.56 9.25 -17.80
C PRO A 97 10.73 8.31 -16.59
N LEU A 98 11.61 8.68 -15.63
CA LEU A 98 11.82 7.89 -14.41
C LEU A 98 10.59 7.93 -13.50
N MET A 99 9.88 9.04 -13.49
CA MET A 99 8.64 9.17 -12.72
C MET A 99 7.55 8.19 -13.18
N LEU A 100 7.45 7.93 -14.49
CA LEU A 100 6.55 6.90 -15.02
C LEU A 100 6.94 5.51 -14.50
N LEU A 101 8.23 5.20 -14.50
CA LEU A 101 8.74 3.94 -13.95
C LEU A 101 8.47 3.83 -12.44
N PHE A 102 8.76 4.88 -11.67
CA PHE A 102 8.53 4.87 -10.22
C PHE A 102 7.05 4.73 -9.90
N ARG A 103 6.18 5.36 -10.69
CA ARG A 103 4.73 5.19 -10.54
C ARG A 103 4.28 3.77 -10.84
N GLY A 104 4.89 3.13 -11.84
CA GLY A 104 4.69 1.71 -12.12
C GLY A 104 5.13 0.82 -10.96
N LEU A 105 6.33 1.03 -10.41
CA LEU A 105 6.83 0.29 -9.24
C LEU A 105 5.93 0.48 -8.01
N HIS A 106 5.45 1.69 -7.77
CA HIS A 106 4.49 1.98 -6.71
C HIS A 106 3.18 1.20 -6.91
N GLY A 107 2.66 1.14 -8.15
CA GLY A 107 1.47 0.37 -8.50
C GLY A 107 1.66 -1.13 -8.35
N ALA A 108 2.83 -1.65 -8.72
CA ALA A 108 3.19 -3.05 -8.51
C ALA A 108 3.21 -3.39 -7.02
N GLY A 109 3.93 -2.60 -6.22
CA GLY A 109 4.01 -2.78 -4.77
C GLY A 109 2.64 -2.76 -4.10
N PHE A 110 1.81 -1.76 -4.45
CA PHE A 110 0.44 -1.67 -3.96
C PHE A 110 -0.38 -2.93 -4.29
N SER A 111 -0.37 -3.35 -5.54
CA SER A 111 -1.20 -4.48 -6.00
C SER A 111 -0.82 -5.81 -5.34
N ILE A 112 0.49 -6.10 -5.19
CA ILE A 112 0.93 -7.33 -4.52
C ILE A 112 0.69 -7.27 -3.02
N GLY A 113 0.99 -6.14 -2.35
CA GLY A 113 0.75 -5.97 -0.92
C GLY A 113 -0.72 -6.12 -0.56
N GLN A 114 -1.62 -5.49 -1.34
CA GLN A 114 -3.07 -5.63 -1.16
C GLN A 114 -3.53 -7.08 -1.36
N ALA A 115 -3.03 -7.75 -2.41
CA ALA A 115 -3.39 -9.16 -2.67
C ALA A 115 -2.93 -10.07 -1.53
N GLY A 116 -1.70 -9.89 -1.05
CA GLY A 116 -1.16 -10.63 0.09
C GLY A 116 -1.99 -10.44 1.35
N SER A 117 -2.28 -9.18 1.72
CA SER A 117 -3.06 -8.85 2.92
C SER A 117 -4.49 -9.39 2.84
N SER A 118 -5.16 -9.30 1.67
CA SER A 118 -6.52 -9.81 1.52
C SER A 118 -6.58 -11.34 1.61
N THR A 119 -5.60 -12.05 1.04
CA THR A 119 -5.51 -13.51 1.15
C THR A 119 -5.22 -13.93 2.59
N ALA A 120 -4.24 -13.29 3.24
CA ALA A 120 -3.90 -13.56 4.63
C ALA A 120 -5.09 -13.32 5.58
N THR A 121 -5.93 -12.31 5.31
CA THR A 121 -7.16 -12.07 6.07
C THR A 121 -8.11 -13.27 6.03
N ILE A 122 -8.29 -13.86 4.84
CA ILE A 122 -9.16 -15.03 4.68
C ILE A 122 -8.60 -16.24 5.44
N ASP A 123 -7.28 -16.44 5.40
CA ASP A 123 -6.62 -17.58 6.05
C ASP A 123 -6.72 -17.54 7.58
N VAL A 124 -6.65 -16.33 8.18
CA VAL A 124 -6.72 -16.15 9.64
C VAL A 124 -8.14 -15.99 10.18
N THR A 125 -9.14 -15.89 9.28
CA THR A 125 -10.55 -15.70 9.66
C THR A 125 -11.27 -17.05 9.72
N PRO A 126 -12.04 -17.36 10.78
CA PRO A 126 -12.86 -18.55 10.84
C PRO A 126 -13.81 -18.64 9.63
N ARG A 127 -13.95 -19.82 9.02
CA ARG A 127 -14.74 -20.02 7.80
C ARG A 127 -16.17 -19.49 7.91
N GLU A 128 -16.78 -19.67 9.07
CA GLU A 128 -18.15 -19.22 9.35
C GLU A 128 -18.29 -17.67 9.40
N LYS A 129 -17.18 -16.96 9.68
CA LYS A 129 -17.12 -15.51 9.79
C LYS A 129 -16.38 -14.85 8.63
N SER A 130 -16.05 -15.58 7.57
CA SER A 130 -15.20 -15.10 6.48
C SER A 130 -15.75 -13.84 5.81
N SER A 131 -17.05 -13.79 5.52
CA SER A 131 -17.68 -12.60 4.92
C SER A 131 -17.59 -11.37 5.82
N LEU A 132 -17.80 -11.57 7.13
CA LEU A 132 -17.69 -10.49 8.12
C LEU A 132 -16.23 -10.03 8.24
N GLY A 133 -15.27 -10.96 8.28
CA GLY A 133 -13.84 -10.65 8.33
C GLY A 133 -13.38 -9.82 7.14
N VAL A 134 -13.78 -10.21 5.93
CA VAL A 134 -13.50 -9.44 4.72
C VAL A 134 -14.16 -8.06 4.76
N GLY A 135 -15.40 -7.96 5.23
CA GLY A 135 -16.07 -6.67 5.41
C GLY A 135 -15.31 -5.73 6.34
N ILE A 136 -14.90 -6.22 7.51
CA ILE A 136 -14.11 -5.45 8.48
C ILE A 136 -12.73 -5.09 7.91
N PHE A 137 -12.09 -6.00 7.17
CA PHE A 137 -10.82 -5.73 6.50
C PHE A 137 -10.94 -4.50 5.57
N TRP A 138 -12.03 -4.38 4.80
CA TRP A 138 -12.22 -3.24 3.90
C TRP A 138 -12.58 -1.93 4.62
N VAL A 139 -12.99 -1.96 5.89
CA VAL A 139 -13.15 -0.74 6.70
C VAL A 139 -11.82 0.01 6.85
N SER A 140 -10.68 -0.70 6.90
CA SER A 140 -9.35 -0.08 6.91
C SER A 140 -9.13 0.86 5.73
N THR A 141 -9.65 0.49 4.55
CA THR A 141 -9.58 1.33 3.34
C THR A 141 -10.36 2.63 3.50
N ALA A 142 -11.57 2.57 4.02
CA ALA A 142 -12.40 3.75 4.24
C ALA A 142 -11.75 4.72 5.25
N LEU A 143 -11.19 4.17 6.34
CA LEU A 143 -10.44 4.95 7.33
C LEU A 143 -9.19 5.58 6.71
N ALA A 144 -8.44 4.81 5.91
CA ALA A 144 -7.23 5.30 5.24
C ALA A 144 -7.54 6.47 4.30
N ILE A 145 -8.64 6.40 3.54
CA ILE A 145 -9.07 7.49 2.64
C ILE A 145 -9.39 8.76 3.45
N ALA A 146 -10.15 8.64 4.54
CA ALA A 146 -10.52 9.76 5.38
C ALA A 146 -9.28 10.42 6.02
N VAL A 147 -8.37 9.61 6.59
CA VAL A 147 -7.13 10.09 7.21
C VAL A 147 -6.19 10.69 6.17
N ALA A 148 -6.07 10.10 4.97
CA ALA A 148 -5.22 10.62 3.91
C ALA A 148 -5.65 12.01 3.46
N GLY A 149 -6.96 12.27 3.31
CA GLY A 149 -7.48 13.59 2.96
C GLY A 149 -7.05 14.67 3.96
N TRP A 150 -7.19 14.37 5.24
CA TRP A 150 -6.77 15.27 6.31
C TRP A 150 -5.24 15.48 6.37
N LEU A 151 -4.47 14.40 6.21
CA LEU A 151 -3.00 14.47 6.19
C LEU A 151 -2.46 15.25 5.00
N ILE A 152 -3.08 15.16 3.82
CA ILE A 152 -2.66 15.93 2.63
C ILE A 152 -2.80 17.43 2.90
N GLU A 153 -3.85 17.86 3.57
CA GLU A 153 -4.04 19.26 3.93
C GLU A 153 -2.95 19.75 4.89
N ILE A 154 -2.64 18.97 5.92
CA ILE A 154 -1.60 19.30 6.90
C ILE A 154 -0.20 19.27 6.26
N LEU A 155 0.14 18.19 5.55
CA LEU A 155 1.47 18.02 4.95
C LEU A 155 1.72 18.97 3.79
N GLY A 156 0.66 19.33 3.04
CA GLY A 156 0.68 20.28 1.94
C GLY A 156 0.57 21.74 2.38
N SER A 157 0.41 22.01 3.68
CA SER A 157 0.33 23.36 4.21
C SER A 157 1.59 24.16 3.85
N GLY A 158 1.41 25.36 3.27
CA GLY A 158 2.52 26.18 2.79
C GLY A 158 2.97 25.88 1.34
N GLY A 159 2.24 25.03 0.59
CA GLY A 159 2.52 24.76 -0.82
C GLY A 159 3.69 23.80 -1.09
N THR A 160 4.25 23.19 -0.04
CA THR A 160 5.37 22.24 -0.14
C THR A 160 4.84 20.80 0.05
N TYR A 161 4.65 20.10 -1.05
CA TYR A 161 4.13 18.72 -1.04
C TYR A 161 5.22 17.64 -0.89
N ASP A 162 6.48 18.03 -0.77
CA ASP A 162 7.62 17.09 -0.58
C ASP A 162 7.47 16.25 0.69
N ARG A 163 6.84 16.81 1.74
CA ARG A 163 6.58 16.14 3.01
C ARG A 163 5.74 14.88 2.87
N ILE A 164 4.85 14.81 1.87
CA ILE A 164 4.00 13.64 1.59
C ILE A 164 4.87 12.43 1.23
N PHE A 165 5.93 12.65 0.44
CA PHE A 165 6.83 11.57 0.02
C PHE A 165 7.69 11.07 1.17
N TYR A 166 8.22 11.97 2.00
CA TYR A 166 8.97 11.59 3.21
C TYR A 166 8.10 10.84 4.20
N PHE A 167 6.87 11.31 4.40
CA PHE A 167 5.91 10.64 5.26
C PHE A 167 5.58 9.25 4.74
N SER A 168 5.30 9.12 3.44
CA SER A 168 5.02 7.83 2.80
C SER A 168 6.19 6.85 2.91
N PHE A 169 7.42 7.34 2.82
CA PHE A 169 8.62 6.54 3.02
C PHE A 169 8.79 6.11 4.49
N ALA A 170 8.60 7.02 5.43
CA ALA A 170 8.72 6.71 6.87
C ALA A 170 7.70 5.66 7.32
N PHE A 171 6.49 5.69 6.77
CA PHE A 171 5.44 4.70 7.06
C PHE A 171 5.72 3.30 6.50
N LEU A 172 6.67 3.14 5.60
CA LEU A 172 7.18 1.83 5.20
C LEU A 172 7.61 1.00 6.41
N PHE A 173 8.32 1.61 7.35
CA PHE A 173 8.83 0.92 8.54
C PHE A 173 7.68 0.46 9.45
N LEU A 174 6.63 1.26 9.60
CA LEU A 174 5.45 0.89 10.40
C LEU A 174 4.66 -0.28 9.80
N SER A 175 4.57 -0.36 8.48
CA SER A 175 3.92 -1.50 7.84
C SER A 175 4.79 -2.77 7.93
N ALA A 176 6.10 -2.63 7.79
CA ALA A 176 7.05 -3.73 7.91
C ALA A 176 7.15 -4.29 9.34
N ASP A 177 7.01 -3.45 10.37
CA ASP A 177 7.04 -3.90 11.77
C ASP A 177 5.80 -4.72 12.18
N CYS A 178 4.67 -4.57 11.50
CA CYS A 178 3.50 -5.41 11.74
C CYS A 178 3.66 -6.85 11.20
N GLU A 179 4.57 -7.09 10.27
CA GLU A 179 4.71 -8.34 9.52
C GLU A 179 5.62 -9.41 10.17
N PRO A 180 6.72 -9.08 10.90
CA PRO A 180 7.48 -10.08 11.65
C PRO A 180 6.66 -10.79 12.71
N LEU A 181 5.62 -10.15 13.23
CA LEU A 181 4.70 -10.73 14.20
C LEU A 181 3.75 -11.77 13.56
N LEU A 182 3.61 -11.77 12.23
CA LEU A 182 2.92 -12.80 11.44
C LEU A 182 3.80 -14.05 11.18
N ALA A 183 5.03 -14.05 11.71
CA ALA A 183 6.05 -15.06 11.46
C ALA A 183 5.87 -16.39 12.20
N ALA A 184 4.77 -16.60 12.89
CA ALA A 184 4.50 -17.91 13.45
C ALA A 184 4.08 -18.84 12.29
N ASP A 185 5.00 -19.69 11.85
CA ASP A 185 4.78 -20.77 10.87
C ASP A 185 3.58 -21.68 11.24
N GLU A 186 3.05 -21.54 12.45
CA GLU A 186 1.87 -22.23 12.98
C GLU A 186 0.53 -21.78 12.39
N VAL A 187 0.47 -20.65 11.67
CA VAL A 187 -0.79 -20.13 11.12
C VAL A 187 -1.08 -20.75 9.75
N TYR A 188 -0.04 -21.20 9.04
CA TYR A 188 -0.14 -21.69 7.67
C TYR A 188 0.14 -23.20 7.53
N SER A 189 0.39 -23.90 8.65
CA SER A 189 0.45 -25.38 8.75
C SER A 189 -0.94 -25.94 9.12
#